data_8523bd84fbc70d3cd9a16997860acdef
#
_entry.id   8523bd84fbc70d3cd9a16997860acdef
#
_cell.length_a   1.000
_cell.length_b   1.000
_cell.length_c   1.000
_cell.angle_alpha   90.00
_cell.angle_beta   90.00
_cell.angle_gamma   90.00
#
_symmetry.space_group_name_H-M   'P 1'
#
loop_
_entity.id
_entity.type
_entity.pdbx_description
1 polymer ?
#
loop_
_entity_poly.entity_id
_entity_poly.type
_entity_poly.pdbx_seq_one_letter_code
_entity_poly.pdbx_strand_id
1 'polypeptide(L)'
;MKKKQRFCQPDFALLRFYTIFANCIKYQRMESFFRTHAYLVEHTHAPVRRALMDEIDWNDRLIGIKGTRGVGKTTFLLQYAKEHFHVEDRKCLYINLNNFYFQGKGIAEFATEFYEGGGKVLLIDQVFKYSGWSKELRYCYDNFTDLKIIFSGSSIRIRTFSFARRIIASAASSSVYTAAQRSSHCSGLG
;
A
#
# COMPACT_ATOMS: atom_id res chain seq x y z
N MET A 1 22.51 -4.19 -58.12
CA MET A 1 23.16 -3.43 -57.04
C MET A 1 22.27 -3.52 -55.78
N LYS A 2 22.64 -4.34 -54.80
CA LYS A 2 21.89 -4.49 -53.54
C LYS A 2 22.43 -3.48 -52.52
N LYS A 3 21.62 -2.48 -52.12
CA LYS A 3 21.97 -1.55 -51.04
C LYS A 3 21.94 -2.32 -49.73
N LYS A 4 23.10 -2.50 -49.09
CA LYS A 4 23.21 -2.97 -47.70
C LYS A 4 22.63 -1.88 -46.80
N GLN A 5 21.47 -2.13 -46.19
CA GLN A 5 20.99 -1.36 -45.04
C GLN A 5 21.99 -1.56 -43.86
N ARG A 6 22.71 -0.52 -43.50
CA ARG A 6 23.48 -0.48 -42.27
C ARG A 6 22.48 -0.40 -41.12
N PHE A 7 22.31 -1.47 -40.37
CA PHE A 7 21.67 -1.43 -39.06
C PHE A 7 22.56 -0.55 -38.16
N CYS A 8 22.02 0.61 -37.79
CA CYS A 8 22.67 1.46 -36.81
C CYS A 8 22.64 0.71 -35.47
N GLN A 9 23.79 0.27 -34.97
CA GLN A 9 23.85 -0.34 -33.65
C GLN A 9 23.47 0.73 -32.63
N PRO A 10 22.61 0.41 -31.64
CA PRO A 10 22.27 1.36 -30.61
C PRO A 10 23.53 1.74 -29.83
N ASP A 11 23.72 3.03 -29.64
CA ASP A 11 24.85 3.58 -28.89
C ASP A 11 24.74 3.14 -27.42
N PHE A 12 25.58 2.19 -27.03
CA PHE A 12 25.61 1.62 -25.68
C PHE A 12 25.82 2.69 -24.59
N ALA A 13 26.46 3.79 -24.90
CA ALA A 13 26.67 4.91 -23.99
C ALA A 13 25.34 5.64 -23.71
N LEU A 14 24.55 5.89 -24.75
CA LEU A 14 23.21 6.47 -24.60
C LEU A 14 22.28 5.56 -23.82
N LEU A 15 22.31 4.25 -24.07
CA LEU A 15 21.49 3.28 -23.34
C LEU A 15 21.82 3.27 -21.84
N ARG A 16 23.11 3.29 -21.48
CA ARG A 16 23.55 3.39 -20.08
C ARG A 16 23.12 4.71 -19.45
N PHE A 17 23.21 5.81 -20.15
CA PHE A 17 22.77 7.12 -19.66
C PHE A 17 21.26 7.13 -19.39
N TYR A 18 20.43 6.61 -20.30
CA TYR A 18 19.00 6.49 -20.09
C TYR A 18 18.64 5.61 -18.89
N THR A 19 19.36 4.50 -18.70
CA THR A 19 19.13 3.60 -17.56
C THR A 19 19.47 4.28 -16.23
N ILE A 20 20.59 4.98 -16.16
CA ILE A 20 21.00 5.71 -14.93
C ILE A 20 19.99 6.82 -14.63
N PHE A 21 19.58 7.57 -15.65
CA PHE A 21 18.62 8.67 -15.50
C PHE A 21 17.23 8.15 -15.05
N ALA A 22 16.74 7.07 -15.65
CA ALA A 22 15.49 6.43 -15.26
C ALA A 22 15.52 5.93 -13.80
N ASN A 23 16.64 5.31 -13.39
CA ASN A 23 16.82 4.86 -12.01
C ASN A 23 16.90 6.05 -11.04
N CYS A 24 17.52 7.16 -11.41
CA CYS A 24 17.57 8.36 -10.59
C CYS A 24 16.17 8.95 -10.36
N ILE A 25 15.34 9.03 -11.41
CA ILE A 25 13.95 9.49 -11.31
C ILE A 25 13.11 8.54 -10.44
N LYS A 26 13.28 7.24 -10.62
CA LYS A 26 12.62 6.19 -9.81
C LYS A 26 12.97 6.36 -8.33
N TYR A 27 14.25 6.55 -8.02
CA TYR A 27 14.75 6.77 -6.67
C TYR A 27 14.18 8.05 -6.03
N GLN A 28 14.26 9.19 -6.72
CA GLN A 28 13.75 10.47 -6.22
C GLN A 28 12.25 10.43 -5.93
N ARG A 29 11.49 9.71 -6.75
CA ARG A 29 10.07 9.51 -6.58
C ARG A 29 9.74 8.69 -5.35
N MET A 30 10.38 7.53 -5.18
CA MET A 30 10.20 6.69 -3.99
C MET A 30 10.58 7.46 -2.72
N GLU A 31 11.64 8.25 -2.78
CA GLU A 31 12.07 9.12 -1.69
C GLU A 31 11.00 10.13 -1.27
N SER A 32 10.23 10.68 -2.22
CA SER A 32 9.13 11.61 -1.91
C SER A 32 8.00 10.92 -1.14
N PHE A 33 7.71 9.67 -1.43
CA PHE A 33 6.73 8.88 -0.69
C PHE A 33 7.22 8.56 0.73
N PHE A 34 8.49 8.21 0.90
CA PHE A 34 9.08 7.99 2.23
C PHE A 34 9.08 9.26 3.08
N ARG A 35 9.39 10.42 2.51
CA ARG A 35 9.29 11.72 3.24
C ARG A 35 7.86 12.01 3.67
N THR A 36 6.88 11.77 2.80
CA THR A 36 5.46 11.95 3.14
C THR A 36 5.04 10.98 4.24
N HIS A 37 5.45 9.71 4.16
CA HIS A 37 5.19 8.70 5.17
C HIS A 37 5.78 9.13 6.54
N ALA A 38 7.05 9.51 6.57
CA ALA A 38 7.74 9.96 7.77
C ALA A 38 7.00 11.13 8.44
N TYR A 39 6.68 12.14 7.66
CA TYR A 39 5.93 13.30 8.15
C TYR A 39 4.59 12.90 8.74
N LEU A 40 3.82 12.06 8.05
CA LEU A 40 2.50 11.62 8.53
C LEU A 40 2.58 10.78 9.80
N VAL A 41 3.55 9.88 9.90
CA VAL A 41 3.75 9.04 11.09
C VAL A 41 4.15 9.88 12.28
N GLU A 42 5.07 10.83 12.11
CA GLU A 42 5.53 11.74 13.17
C GLU A 42 4.37 12.60 13.72
N HIS A 43 3.57 13.19 12.80
CA HIS A 43 2.47 14.09 13.16
C HIS A 43 1.16 13.36 13.47
N THR A 44 1.15 12.01 13.45
CA THR A 44 -0.04 11.27 13.85
C THR A 44 -0.17 11.25 15.38
N HIS A 45 -1.20 11.90 15.85
CA HIS A 45 -1.63 11.85 17.25
C HIS A 45 -2.85 10.94 17.37
N ALA A 46 -2.67 9.77 17.97
CA ALA A 46 -3.73 8.84 18.28
C ALA A 46 -3.78 8.65 19.81
N PRO A 47 -4.52 9.51 20.54
CA PRO A 47 -4.55 9.48 22.01
C PRO A 47 -5.18 8.19 22.55
N VAL A 48 -5.96 7.50 21.73
CA VAL A 48 -6.63 6.24 22.10
C VAL A 48 -6.16 5.13 21.18
N ARG A 49 -5.58 4.09 21.75
CA ARG A 49 -5.30 2.84 21.04
C ARG A 49 -6.60 2.07 20.88
N ARG A 50 -6.91 1.65 19.67
CA ARG A 50 -8.17 0.96 19.36
C ARG A 50 -8.06 -0.51 19.64
N ALA A 51 -9.10 -1.11 20.24
CA ALA A 51 -9.20 -2.56 20.48
C ALA A 51 -8.96 -3.38 19.22
N LEU A 52 -9.40 -2.90 18.05
CA LEU A 52 -9.18 -3.53 16.76
C LEU A 52 -7.67 -3.82 16.48
N MET A 53 -6.73 -3.06 17.04
CA MET A 53 -5.29 -3.31 16.93
C MET A 53 -4.90 -4.67 17.52
N ASP A 54 -5.58 -5.09 18.59
CA ASP A 54 -5.32 -6.34 19.29
C ASP A 54 -6.12 -7.52 18.72
N GLU A 55 -7.21 -7.23 17.99
CA GLU A 55 -8.07 -8.25 17.37
C GLU A 55 -7.54 -8.75 16.02
N ILE A 56 -6.73 -7.95 15.33
CA ILE A 56 -6.19 -8.29 14.00
C ILE A 56 -5.08 -9.33 14.14
N ASP A 57 -5.17 -10.40 13.35
CA ASP A 57 -4.02 -11.28 13.13
C ASP A 57 -3.02 -10.61 12.15
N TRP A 58 -2.01 -9.99 12.70
CA TRP A 58 -0.97 -9.30 11.95
C TRP A 58 -0.02 -10.24 11.19
N ASN A 59 -0.16 -11.56 11.32
CA ASN A 59 0.62 -12.51 10.53
C ASN A 59 0.07 -12.66 9.10
N ASP A 60 -1.18 -12.29 8.88
CA ASP A 60 -1.77 -12.27 7.56
C ASP A 60 -1.00 -11.34 6.61
N ARG A 61 -0.78 -11.80 5.37
CA ARG A 61 -0.08 -11.00 4.35
C ARG A 61 -0.98 -10.00 3.63
N LEU A 62 -2.29 -10.19 3.68
CA LEU A 62 -3.25 -9.28 3.04
C LEU A 62 -4.38 -8.97 4.01
N ILE A 63 -4.37 -7.75 4.55
CA ILE A 63 -5.31 -7.31 5.59
C ILE A 63 -6.14 -6.13 5.06
N GLY A 64 -7.47 -6.26 5.12
CA GLY A 64 -8.39 -5.22 4.68
C GLY A 64 -9.10 -4.53 5.85
N ILE A 65 -8.92 -3.23 5.99
CA ILE A 65 -9.58 -2.40 7.00
C ILE A 65 -10.76 -1.67 6.35
N LYS A 66 -11.98 -2.09 6.66
CA LYS A 66 -13.19 -1.42 6.16
C LYS A 66 -13.85 -0.58 7.25
N GLY A 67 -14.51 0.50 6.84
CA GLY A 67 -15.26 1.37 7.74
C GLY A 67 -15.81 2.57 7.00
N THR A 68 -16.78 3.25 7.60
CA THR A 68 -17.38 4.46 7.05
C THR A 68 -16.34 5.59 6.90
N ARG A 69 -16.68 6.62 6.14
CA ARG A 69 -15.82 7.79 6.04
C ARG A 69 -15.74 8.49 7.40
N GLY A 70 -14.55 8.99 7.76
CA GLY A 70 -14.34 9.72 9.01
C GLY A 70 -14.06 8.87 10.25
N VAL A 71 -14.15 7.53 10.20
CA VAL A 71 -13.88 6.65 11.37
C VAL A 71 -12.39 6.50 11.71
N GLY A 72 -11.51 7.24 11.06
CA GLY A 72 -10.07 7.24 11.37
C GLY A 72 -9.27 6.03 10.85
N LYS A 73 -9.62 5.47 9.68
CA LYS A 73 -8.85 4.37 9.05
C LYS A 73 -7.41 4.80 8.73
N THR A 74 -7.23 5.99 8.22
CA THR A 74 -5.90 6.58 7.94
C THR A 74 -5.06 6.64 9.22
N THR A 75 -5.64 7.19 10.30
CA THR A 75 -4.98 7.26 11.61
C THR A 75 -4.61 5.87 12.13
N PHE A 76 -5.50 4.89 11.92
CA PHE A 76 -5.27 3.50 12.30
C PHE A 76 -4.06 2.88 11.57
N LEU A 77 -3.94 3.07 10.24
CA LEU A 77 -2.81 2.59 9.46
C LEU A 77 -1.50 3.27 9.89
N LEU A 78 -1.53 4.59 10.13
CA LEU A 78 -0.35 5.35 10.56
C LEU A 78 0.05 5.00 12.00
N GLN A 79 -0.90 4.73 12.89
CA GLN A 79 -0.63 4.24 14.24
C GLN A 79 0.04 2.87 14.20
N TYR A 80 -0.43 1.94 13.36
CA TYR A 80 0.23 0.66 13.14
C TYR A 80 1.69 0.84 12.67
N ALA A 81 1.92 1.73 11.70
CA ALA A 81 3.28 2.01 11.24
C ALA A 81 4.16 2.53 12.38
N LYS A 82 3.65 3.48 13.18
CA LYS A 82 4.37 4.11 14.30
C LYS A 82 4.72 3.11 15.41
N GLU A 83 3.84 2.15 15.67
CA GLU A 83 4.04 1.16 16.74
C GLU A 83 5.01 0.03 16.34
N HIS A 84 5.12 -0.30 15.04
CA HIS A 84 5.83 -1.51 14.60
C HIS A 84 7.09 -1.25 13.77
N PHE A 85 7.30 -0.02 13.28
CA PHE A 85 8.40 0.27 12.36
C PHE A 85 9.10 1.57 12.71
N HIS A 86 10.42 1.57 12.59
CA HIS A 86 11.18 2.80 12.54
C HIS A 86 11.18 3.34 11.11
N VAL A 87 10.98 4.65 10.97
CA VAL A 87 10.85 5.30 9.65
C VAL A 87 12.12 5.15 8.83
N GLU A 88 13.28 5.16 9.49
CA GLU A 88 14.60 5.03 8.86
C GLU A 88 14.82 3.66 8.22
N ASP A 89 14.16 2.61 8.71
CA ASP A 89 14.33 1.24 8.19
C ASP A 89 13.78 1.06 6.77
N ARG A 90 12.92 1.96 6.31
CA ARG A 90 12.26 1.92 4.98
C ARG A 90 11.53 0.61 4.68
N LYS A 91 11.23 -0.18 5.70
CA LYS A 91 10.52 -1.46 5.57
C LYS A 91 9.01 -1.30 5.46
N CYS A 92 8.47 -0.19 5.99
CA CYS A 92 7.05 0.14 5.95
C CYS A 92 6.82 1.43 5.17
N LEU A 93 5.81 1.43 4.30
CA LEU A 93 5.46 2.61 3.52
C LEU A 93 3.94 2.79 3.46
N TYR A 94 3.48 3.98 3.80
CA TYR A 94 2.09 4.41 3.64
C TYR A 94 1.92 5.15 2.31
N ILE A 95 0.90 4.75 1.55
CA ILE A 95 0.48 5.42 0.32
C ILE A 95 -1.03 5.68 0.35
N ASN A 96 -1.46 6.76 -0.29
CA ASN A 96 -2.87 7.09 -0.49
C ASN A 96 -3.19 7.09 -1.98
N LEU A 97 -4.13 6.26 -2.41
CA LEU A 97 -4.49 6.15 -3.84
C LEU A 97 -5.28 7.35 -4.39
N ASN A 98 -5.59 8.34 -3.55
CA ASN A 98 -6.05 9.63 -4.01
C ASN A 98 -4.90 10.54 -4.52
N ASN A 99 -3.63 10.12 -4.35
CA ASN A 99 -2.48 10.84 -4.87
C ASN A 99 -2.49 10.83 -6.41
N PHE A 100 -2.16 11.97 -6.99
CA PHE A 100 -2.14 12.18 -8.45
C PHE A 100 -1.24 11.18 -9.19
N TYR A 101 -0.21 10.68 -8.55
CA TYR A 101 0.67 9.65 -9.08
C TYR A 101 -0.09 8.43 -9.61
N PHE A 102 -1.13 7.96 -8.87
CA PHE A 102 -1.90 6.76 -9.22
C PHE A 102 -2.96 7.00 -10.30
N GLN A 103 -3.04 8.20 -10.90
CA GLN A 103 -3.89 8.43 -12.07
C GLN A 103 -3.30 7.83 -13.36
N GLY A 104 -1.98 7.63 -13.41
CA GLY A 104 -1.29 7.07 -14.58
C GLY A 104 -0.41 5.85 -14.29
N LYS A 105 -0.31 5.43 -13.03
CA LYS A 105 0.55 4.34 -12.56
C LYS A 105 -0.22 3.35 -11.72
N GLY A 106 0.05 2.05 -11.91
CA GLY A 106 -0.60 0.97 -11.16
C GLY A 106 -0.01 0.78 -9.75
N ILE A 107 -0.83 0.17 -8.89
CA ILE A 107 -0.40 -0.29 -7.56
C ILE A 107 0.68 -1.36 -7.70
N ALA A 108 0.53 -2.28 -8.67
CA ALA A 108 1.46 -3.37 -8.89
C ALA A 108 2.84 -2.88 -9.28
N GLU A 109 2.93 -1.89 -10.18
CA GLU A 109 4.21 -1.27 -10.57
C GLU A 109 4.88 -0.62 -9.35
N PHE A 110 4.12 0.14 -8.57
CA PHE A 110 4.63 0.79 -7.35
C PHE A 110 5.08 -0.24 -6.30
N ALA A 111 4.27 -1.28 -6.07
CA ALA A 111 4.59 -2.34 -5.11
C ALA A 111 5.84 -3.12 -5.51
N THR A 112 6.06 -3.35 -6.82
CA THR A 112 7.29 -3.97 -7.34
C THR A 112 8.50 -3.12 -6.99
N GLU A 113 8.45 -1.81 -7.27
CA GLU A 113 9.55 -0.89 -6.95
C GLU A 113 9.87 -0.86 -5.46
N PHE A 114 8.83 -0.84 -4.62
CA PHE A 114 8.97 -0.85 -3.17
C PHE A 114 9.57 -2.16 -2.66
N TYR A 115 9.09 -3.30 -3.17
CA TYR A 115 9.56 -4.64 -2.79
C TYR A 115 11.01 -4.89 -3.20
N GLU A 116 11.39 -4.52 -4.44
CA GLU A 116 12.77 -4.57 -4.93
C GLU A 116 13.72 -3.68 -4.10
N GLY A 117 13.21 -2.57 -3.57
CA GLY A 117 13.93 -1.69 -2.64
C GLY A 117 14.06 -2.22 -1.21
N GLY A 118 13.59 -3.46 -0.93
CA GLY A 118 13.65 -4.09 0.39
C GLY A 118 12.46 -3.79 1.29
N GLY A 119 11.40 -3.19 0.77
CA GLY A 119 10.16 -2.94 1.49
C GLY A 119 9.45 -4.22 1.91
N LYS A 120 8.82 -4.24 3.08
CA LYS A 120 8.17 -5.41 3.67
C LYS A 120 6.68 -5.19 3.95
N VAL A 121 6.28 -3.99 4.24
CA VAL A 121 4.87 -3.67 4.58
C VAL A 121 4.40 -2.46 3.79
N LEU A 122 3.36 -2.64 2.99
CA LEU A 122 2.74 -1.58 2.21
C LEU A 122 1.35 -1.26 2.78
N LEU A 123 1.18 -0.04 3.26
CA LEU A 123 -0.08 0.47 3.79
C LEU A 123 -0.77 1.29 2.71
N ILE A 124 -1.91 0.81 2.21
CA ILE A 124 -2.62 1.42 1.09
C ILE A 124 -3.94 2.01 1.56
N ASP A 125 -4.05 3.33 1.58
CA ASP A 125 -5.28 4.01 1.96
C ASP A 125 -6.14 4.35 0.75
N GLN A 126 -7.47 4.31 0.96
CA GLN A 126 -8.49 4.65 -0.03
C GLN A 126 -8.43 3.83 -1.33
N VAL A 127 -8.23 2.51 -1.24
CA VAL A 127 -8.07 1.62 -2.42
C VAL A 127 -9.14 1.78 -3.50
N PHE A 128 -10.38 2.16 -3.12
CA PHE A 128 -11.49 2.35 -4.06
C PHE A 128 -11.33 3.56 -5.01
N LYS A 129 -10.33 4.40 -4.79
CA LYS A 129 -10.01 5.51 -5.71
C LYS A 129 -9.35 5.01 -7.00
N TYR A 130 -8.78 3.81 -6.97
CA TYR A 130 -8.19 3.17 -8.13
C TYR A 130 -9.07 1.98 -8.60
N SER A 131 -9.58 2.02 -9.83
CA SER A 131 -10.58 1.05 -10.32
C SER A 131 -10.04 -0.38 -10.44
N GLY A 132 -8.75 -0.55 -10.72
CA GLY A 132 -8.06 -1.85 -10.87
C GLY A 132 -7.53 -2.44 -9.56
N TRP A 133 -7.75 -1.81 -8.42
CA TRP A 133 -7.10 -2.14 -7.15
C TRP A 133 -7.13 -3.62 -6.77
N SER A 134 -8.27 -4.28 -6.94
CA SER A 134 -8.44 -5.67 -6.47
C SER A 134 -7.65 -6.68 -7.32
N LYS A 135 -7.52 -6.43 -8.63
CA LYS A 135 -6.71 -7.26 -9.51
C LYS A 135 -5.23 -7.09 -9.22
N GLU A 136 -4.81 -5.86 -8.99
CA GLU A 136 -3.42 -5.54 -8.72
C GLU A 136 -2.97 -5.97 -7.32
N LEU A 137 -3.84 -5.85 -6.29
CA LEU A 137 -3.56 -6.43 -4.98
C LEU A 137 -3.44 -7.96 -5.05
N ARG A 138 -4.27 -8.60 -5.88
CA ARG A 138 -4.15 -10.05 -6.11
C ARG A 138 -2.82 -10.38 -6.77
N TYR A 139 -2.42 -9.65 -7.80
CA TYR A 139 -1.13 -9.81 -8.44
C TYR A 139 0.02 -9.65 -7.43
N CYS A 140 0.01 -8.62 -6.60
CA CYS A 140 1.02 -8.41 -5.56
C CYS A 140 1.07 -9.57 -4.56
N TYR A 141 -0.10 -10.05 -4.11
CA TYR A 141 -0.20 -11.17 -3.19
C TYR A 141 0.39 -12.46 -3.76
N ASP A 142 0.16 -12.74 -5.04
CA ASP A 142 0.61 -13.96 -5.70
C ASP A 142 2.13 -13.92 -6.03
N ASN A 143 2.68 -12.73 -6.31
CA ASN A 143 4.06 -12.59 -6.78
C ASN A 143 5.07 -12.17 -5.69
N PHE A 144 4.64 -11.51 -4.62
CA PHE A 144 5.53 -11.02 -3.56
C PHE A 144 5.26 -11.75 -2.24
N THR A 145 5.90 -12.90 -2.05
CA THR A 145 5.64 -13.79 -0.90
C THR A 145 5.94 -13.17 0.46
N ASP A 146 6.90 -12.25 0.53
CA ASP A 146 7.34 -11.59 1.76
C ASP A 146 6.75 -10.20 1.96
N LEU A 147 5.92 -9.73 1.01
CA LEU A 147 5.28 -8.44 1.11
C LEU A 147 3.94 -8.58 1.84
N LYS A 148 3.81 -7.85 2.93
CA LYS A 148 2.53 -7.66 3.63
C LYS A 148 1.85 -6.42 3.10
N ILE A 149 0.56 -6.53 2.78
CA ILE A 149 -0.26 -5.43 2.29
C ILE A 149 -1.43 -5.21 3.24
N ILE A 150 -1.52 -4.03 3.80
CA ILE A 150 -2.65 -3.61 4.63
C ILE A 150 -3.36 -2.48 3.89
N PHE A 151 -4.62 -2.70 3.53
CA PHE A 151 -5.35 -1.70 2.75
C PHE A 151 -6.60 -1.21 3.46
N SER A 152 -6.98 0.03 3.22
CA SER A 152 -8.21 0.61 3.74
C SER A 152 -9.20 1.00 2.65
N GLY A 153 -10.49 0.92 3.01
CA GLY A 153 -11.54 1.35 2.11
C GLY A 153 -12.88 1.62 2.78
N SER A 154 -13.77 2.32 2.05
CA SER A 154 -15.13 2.55 2.52
C SER A 154 -15.95 1.25 2.49
N SER A 155 -16.68 0.97 3.57
CA SER A 155 -17.53 -0.23 3.71
C SER A 155 -18.58 -0.36 2.60
N ILE A 156 -19.12 0.75 2.10
CA ILE A 156 -20.12 0.78 1.04
C ILE A 156 -19.53 0.27 -0.29
N ARG A 157 -18.31 0.70 -0.62
CA ARG A 157 -17.66 0.37 -1.90
C ARG A 157 -17.01 -1.02 -1.91
N ILE A 158 -16.51 -1.49 -0.77
CA ILE A 158 -15.96 -2.85 -0.65
C ILE A 158 -17.06 -3.90 -0.78
N ARG A 159 -18.32 -3.61 -0.37
CA ARG A 159 -19.45 -4.52 -0.54
C ARG A 159 -19.82 -4.81 -1.99
N THR A 160 -19.57 -3.86 -2.90
CA THR A 160 -19.98 -3.95 -4.31
C THR A 160 -19.05 -4.86 -5.14
N PHE A 161 -17.87 -5.22 -4.61
CA PHE A 161 -16.94 -6.09 -5.31
C PHE A 161 -16.97 -7.51 -4.74
N SER A 162 -17.73 -8.39 -5.39
CA SER A 162 -17.73 -9.84 -5.11
C SER A 162 -16.34 -10.47 -5.17
N PHE A 163 -15.42 -9.86 -5.90
CA PHE A 163 -14.05 -10.30 -6.05
C PHE A 163 -13.18 -9.99 -4.80
N ALA A 164 -13.39 -8.86 -4.11
CA ALA A 164 -12.72 -8.60 -2.83
C ALA A 164 -13.09 -9.66 -1.77
N ARG A 165 -14.34 -10.14 -1.76
CA ARG A 165 -14.74 -11.29 -0.95
C ARG A 165 -14.01 -12.58 -1.36
N ARG A 166 -13.66 -12.76 -2.64
CA ARG A 166 -12.93 -13.93 -3.12
C ARG A 166 -11.42 -13.85 -2.82
N ILE A 167 -10.81 -12.66 -2.90
CA ILE A 167 -9.40 -12.47 -2.48
C ILE A 167 -9.27 -12.77 -0.99
N ILE A 168 -10.21 -12.27 -0.18
CA ILE A 168 -10.26 -12.52 1.24
C ILE A 168 -10.61 -13.98 1.56
N ALA A 169 -11.45 -14.62 0.76
CA ALA A 169 -11.88 -16.02 0.95
C ALA A 169 -10.95 -17.05 0.32
N SER A 170 -10.12 -16.69 -0.68
CA SER A 170 -9.21 -17.63 -1.37
C SER A 170 -7.80 -17.67 -0.79
N ALA A 171 -7.41 -16.66 -0.04
CA ALA A 171 -6.23 -16.74 0.79
C ALA A 171 -6.66 -17.33 2.13
N ALA A 172 -6.21 -18.53 2.45
CA ALA A 172 -6.56 -19.23 3.70
C ALA A 172 -6.20 -18.48 5.00
N SER A 173 -5.64 -17.27 4.87
CA SER A 173 -5.19 -16.37 5.92
C SER A 173 -5.48 -14.89 5.66
N SER A 174 -6.54 -14.54 4.91
CA SER A 174 -6.87 -13.13 4.64
C SER A 174 -8.04 -12.69 5.49
N SER A 175 -7.87 -11.63 6.26
CA SER A 175 -8.85 -11.09 7.20
C SER A 175 -9.36 -9.70 6.78
N VAL A 176 -10.67 -9.47 6.93
CA VAL A 176 -11.28 -8.14 6.76
C VAL A 176 -11.84 -7.65 8.07
N TYR A 177 -11.27 -6.61 8.59
CA TYR A 177 -11.66 -6.02 9.86
C TYR A 177 -12.51 -4.75 9.69
N THR A 178 -13.45 -4.54 10.60
CA THR A 178 -14.35 -3.38 10.55
C THR A 178 -13.96 -2.37 11.63
N ALA A 179 -13.53 -1.19 11.22
CA ALA A 179 -13.13 -0.11 12.13
C ALA A 179 -14.29 0.54 12.91
N ALA A 180 -15.52 0.02 12.79
CA ALA A 180 -16.73 0.64 13.35
C ALA A 180 -17.22 -0.01 14.67
N GLN A 181 -16.48 -0.93 15.28
CA GLN A 181 -16.82 -1.36 16.64
C GLN A 181 -16.47 -0.24 17.62
N ARG A 182 -17.50 0.50 17.98
CA ARG A 182 -17.44 1.52 19.02
C ARG A 182 -17.13 0.86 20.35
N SER A 183 -16.33 1.53 21.14
CA SER A 183 -16.27 1.44 22.60
C SER A 183 -17.68 1.43 23.24
N SER A 184 -18.30 0.28 23.32
CA SER A 184 -19.48 0.04 24.17
C SER A 184 -19.04 -0.53 25.52
N HIS A 185 -18.06 0.12 26.15
CA HIS A 185 -17.67 -0.18 27.52
C HIS A 185 -17.24 1.09 28.28
N CYS A 186 -18.18 2.02 28.40
CA CYS A 186 -18.16 3.04 29.45
C CYS A 186 -19.59 3.47 29.73
N SER A 187 -20.37 2.62 30.38
CA SER A 187 -21.56 3.02 31.10
C SER A 187 -21.89 1.93 32.14
N GLY A 188 -21.33 2.12 33.31
CA GLY A 188 -21.63 1.25 34.43
C GLY A 188 -20.75 1.56 35.63
N LEU A 189 -20.84 2.76 36.16
CA LEU A 189 -20.60 3.08 37.58
C LEU A 189 -21.33 4.40 37.83
N GLY A 190 -22.56 4.29 38.21
CA GLY A 190 -23.30 5.28 38.96
C GLY A 190 -23.35 4.85 40.39
#